data_7e00029857530f7c3e0e582aa4a5fed6
#
_entry.id   7e00029857530f7c3e0e582aa4a5fed6
#
_cell.length_a   1.000
_cell.length_b   1.000
_cell.length_c   1.000
_cell.angle_alpha   90.00
_cell.angle_beta   90.00
_cell.angle_gamma   90.00
#
_symmetry.space_group_name_H-M   'P 1'
#
loop_
_entity.id
_entity.type
_entity.pdbx_description
1 polymer ?
#
loop_
_entity_poly.entity_id
_entity_poly.type
_entity_poly.pdbx_seq_one_letter_code
_entity_poly.pdbx_strand_id
1 'polypeptide(L)'
;MSKGPISQFIEKHYLHFNAAALVDAAKGYEEHLLDNGKMLISLAGAMSTAELGKSLAEMIRQDKVHIISCTGANLEEDIMNLVAHNSYKRVPNYRDLSPQEEWDLLENHYNRVTDTCIPEEEAFRRLQSHLYDIWNNANSKGERYFPHEFMYQMINSGVLKQYYEIDPKDSWMVAAAEKNLPIVVPGWEDSTMGNIFASYCIKGEFKPTTMKSGIEYMMWLADWYPKNSSGKGLGFFQVGGGIAGDFPICVVPMLYQDMEMHDVPFWSYFCQISDSTTSYGSYSGAVPNEKITWGKLDIHTPKFIVESDATIVVPLIFAYILDL
;
A
#
# COMPACT_ATOMS: atom_id res chain seq x y z
N MET A 1 11.55 -13.69 -26.22
CA MET A 1 12.13 -14.56 -25.17
C MET A 1 11.02 -15.49 -24.69
N SER A 2 11.35 -16.71 -24.22
CA SER A 2 10.34 -17.59 -23.61
C SER A 2 9.98 -16.97 -22.24
N LYS A 3 8.70 -16.93 -21.89
CA LYS A 3 8.25 -16.48 -20.58
C LYS A 3 8.87 -17.31 -19.44
N GLY A 4 9.02 -16.70 -18.27
CA GLY A 4 9.51 -17.39 -17.07
C GLY A 4 8.60 -18.55 -16.62
N PRO A 5 9.09 -19.45 -15.77
CA PRO A 5 8.38 -20.68 -15.41
C PRO A 5 7.05 -20.45 -14.70
N ILE A 6 6.94 -19.39 -13.88
CA ILE A 6 5.68 -19.05 -13.20
C ILE A 6 4.67 -18.49 -14.20
N SER A 7 5.11 -17.59 -15.09
CA SER A 7 4.27 -17.06 -16.17
C SER A 7 3.74 -18.18 -17.07
N GLN A 8 4.59 -19.15 -17.45
CA GLN A 8 4.19 -20.32 -18.22
C GLN A 8 3.17 -21.19 -17.48
N PHE A 9 3.37 -21.42 -16.18
CA PHE A 9 2.43 -22.16 -15.35
C PHE A 9 1.06 -21.49 -15.31
N ILE A 10 1.03 -20.19 -15.06
CA ILE A 10 -0.20 -19.40 -14.99
C ILE A 10 -0.94 -19.45 -16.34
N GLU A 11 -0.27 -19.21 -17.46
CA GLU A 11 -0.90 -19.26 -18.79
C GLU A 11 -1.45 -20.62 -19.16
N LYS A 12 -0.81 -21.70 -18.70
CA LYS A 12 -1.24 -23.07 -19.00
C LYS A 12 -2.43 -23.52 -18.16
N HIS A 13 -2.54 -23.06 -16.91
CA HIS A 13 -3.47 -23.62 -15.93
C HIS A 13 -4.61 -22.68 -15.52
N TYR A 14 -4.48 -21.36 -15.72
CA TYR A 14 -5.45 -20.34 -15.31
C TYR A 14 -6.33 -19.94 -16.51
N LEU A 15 -7.30 -20.79 -16.86
CA LEU A 15 -8.01 -20.68 -18.15
C LEU A 15 -9.42 -20.13 -18.04
N HIS A 16 -10.07 -20.20 -16.86
CA HIS A 16 -11.47 -19.85 -16.70
C HIS A 16 -11.74 -19.23 -15.31
N PHE A 17 -12.88 -18.54 -15.15
CA PHE A 17 -13.35 -17.94 -13.90
C PHE A 17 -12.33 -16.93 -13.32
N ASN A 18 -12.20 -16.86 -12.01
CA ASN A 18 -11.26 -15.97 -11.34
C ASN A 18 -9.80 -16.21 -11.75
N ALA A 19 -9.44 -17.45 -12.09
CA ALA A 19 -8.11 -17.75 -12.58
C ALA A 19 -7.83 -17.06 -13.93
N ALA A 20 -8.78 -17.07 -14.86
CA ALA A 20 -8.66 -16.31 -16.11
C ALA A 20 -8.64 -14.80 -15.86
N ALA A 21 -9.49 -14.30 -14.94
CA ALA A 21 -9.52 -12.90 -14.58
C ALA A 21 -8.17 -12.41 -14.02
N LEU A 22 -7.45 -13.26 -13.28
CA LEU A 22 -6.08 -12.96 -12.82
C LEU A 22 -5.12 -12.77 -14.00
N VAL A 23 -5.18 -13.65 -15.00
CA VAL A 23 -4.32 -13.57 -16.18
C VAL A 23 -4.65 -12.32 -17.00
N ASP A 24 -5.94 -12.05 -17.20
CA ASP A 24 -6.39 -10.89 -17.95
C ASP A 24 -5.97 -9.58 -17.27
N ALA A 25 -6.07 -9.51 -15.94
CA ALA A 25 -5.60 -8.36 -15.16
C ALA A 25 -4.08 -8.17 -15.29
N ALA A 26 -3.29 -9.24 -15.20
CA ALA A 26 -1.84 -9.19 -15.36
C ALA A 26 -1.43 -8.73 -16.76
N LYS A 27 -2.03 -9.29 -17.80
CA LYS A 27 -1.80 -8.88 -19.20
C LYS A 27 -2.18 -7.42 -19.45
N GLY A 28 -3.35 -7.01 -18.96
CA GLY A 28 -3.78 -5.61 -19.09
C GLY A 28 -2.83 -4.64 -18.35
N TYR A 29 -2.25 -5.06 -17.25
CA TYR A 29 -1.22 -4.29 -16.54
C TYR A 29 0.04 -4.13 -17.39
N GLU A 30 0.57 -5.24 -17.96
CA GLU A 30 1.73 -5.22 -18.86
C GLU A 30 1.48 -4.33 -20.09
N GLU A 31 0.34 -4.51 -20.76
CA GLU A 31 -0.06 -3.72 -21.93
C GLU A 31 -0.12 -2.23 -21.60
N HIS A 32 -0.69 -1.88 -20.42
CA HIS A 32 -0.76 -0.50 -19.97
C HIS A 32 0.64 0.12 -19.79
N LEU A 33 1.59 -0.60 -19.23
CA LEU A 33 2.97 -0.15 -19.08
C LEU A 33 3.73 -0.06 -20.42
N LEU A 34 3.51 -1.03 -21.32
CA LEU A 34 4.14 -1.04 -22.65
C LEU A 34 3.72 0.16 -23.51
N ASP A 35 2.51 0.66 -23.29
CA ASP A 35 1.98 1.88 -23.91
C ASP A 35 2.43 3.18 -23.20
N ASN A 36 3.48 3.11 -22.37
CA ASN A 36 3.98 4.20 -21.53
C ASN A 36 2.97 4.73 -20.51
N GLY A 37 2.04 3.90 -20.07
CA GLY A 37 1.18 4.17 -18.92
C GLY A 37 1.95 4.09 -17.60
N LYS A 38 1.45 4.80 -16.60
CA LYS A 38 1.94 4.71 -15.22
C LYS A 38 0.93 3.96 -14.37
N MET A 39 1.35 3.42 -13.22
CA MET A 39 0.50 2.63 -12.37
C MET A 39 0.55 3.11 -10.92
N LEU A 40 -0.65 3.34 -10.35
CA LEU A 40 -0.86 3.43 -8.92
C LEU A 40 -1.23 2.06 -8.38
N ILE A 41 -0.58 1.63 -7.30
CA ILE A 41 -1.01 0.48 -6.51
C ILE A 41 -1.59 0.98 -5.18
N SER A 42 -2.79 0.51 -4.82
CA SER A 42 -3.34 0.74 -3.48
C SER A 42 -3.28 -0.53 -2.64
N LEU A 43 -2.83 -0.40 -1.39
CA LEU A 43 -2.68 -1.50 -0.42
C LEU A 43 -3.57 -1.23 0.79
N ALA A 44 -4.67 -1.97 0.91
CA ALA A 44 -5.56 -1.92 2.06
C ALA A 44 -5.08 -2.89 3.18
N GLY A 45 -5.72 -2.81 4.33
CA GLY A 45 -5.46 -3.71 5.46
C GLY A 45 -4.00 -3.68 5.91
N ALA A 46 -3.44 -4.86 6.17
CA ALA A 46 -2.10 -5.11 6.68
C ALA A 46 -1.32 -6.08 5.76
N MET A 47 -1.25 -5.77 4.46
CA MET A 47 -0.59 -6.62 3.46
C MET A 47 0.92 -6.72 3.69
N SER A 48 1.52 -5.74 4.35
CA SER A 48 2.94 -5.76 4.71
C SER A 48 3.24 -6.81 5.77
N THR A 49 2.35 -7.05 6.74
CA THR A 49 2.46 -8.16 7.70
C THR A 49 2.40 -9.52 7.00
N ALA A 50 1.62 -9.63 5.92
CA ALA A 50 1.59 -10.83 5.07
C ALA A 50 2.81 -10.95 4.12
N GLU A 51 3.81 -10.11 4.27
CA GLU A 51 5.04 -10.06 3.47
C GLU A 51 4.84 -9.90 1.94
N LEU A 52 3.74 -9.29 1.50
CA LEU A 52 3.56 -8.93 0.09
C LEU A 52 4.65 -7.96 -0.41
N GLY A 53 5.36 -7.33 0.50
CA GLY A 53 6.50 -6.47 0.24
C GLY A 53 7.58 -7.10 -0.63
N LYS A 54 7.85 -8.40 -0.48
CA LYS A 54 8.86 -9.14 -1.27
C LYS A 54 8.62 -9.03 -2.78
N SER A 55 7.38 -9.28 -3.21
CA SER A 55 7.02 -9.15 -4.62
C SER A 55 6.91 -7.68 -5.07
N LEU A 56 6.38 -6.83 -4.21
CA LEU A 56 6.18 -5.41 -4.49
C LEU A 56 7.52 -4.65 -4.61
N ALA A 57 8.51 -4.99 -3.80
CA ALA A 57 9.82 -4.37 -3.84
C ALA A 57 10.48 -4.46 -5.22
N GLU A 58 10.41 -5.63 -5.87
CA GLU A 58 10.95 -5.82 -7.20
C GLU A 58 10.13 -5.08 -8.26
N MET A 59 8.80 -5.06 -8.15
CA MET A 59 7.92 -4.26 -9.00
C MET A 59 8.31 -2.76 -8.97
N ILE A 60 8.64 -2.25 -7.79
CA ILE A 60 9.11 -0.86 -7.62
C ILE A 60 10.47 -0.66 -8.28
N ARG A 61 11.44 -1.53 -8.03
CA ARG A 61 12.81 -1.40 -8.58
C ARG A 61 12.85 -1.48 -10.10
N GLN A 62 11.96 -2.27 -10.70
CA GLN A 62 11.82 -2.39 -12.15
C GLN A 62 10.90 -1.32 -12.77
N ASP A 63 10.58 -0.26 -12.05
CA ASP A 63 9.73 0.85 -12.53
C ASP A 63 8.36 0.40 -13.04
N LYS A 64 7.79 -0.67 -12.44
CA LYS A 64 6.44 -1.14 -12.73
C LYS A 64 5.38 -0.42 -11.89
N VAL A 65 5.79 0.28 -10.83
CA VAL A 65 4.94 1.04 -9.91
C VAL A 65 5.44 2.48 -9.86
N HIS A 66 4.53 3.44 -9.93
CA HIS A 66 4.88 4.87 -10.03
C HIS A 66 4.39 5.70 -8.84
N ILE A 67 3.42 5.17 -8.10
CA ILE A 67 2.88 5.74 -6.87
C ILE A 67 2.19 4.64 -6.07
N ILE A 68 2.24 4.73 -4.75
CA ILE A 68 1.51 3.85 -3.84
C ILE A 68 0.53 4.67 -3.01
N SER A 69 -0.66 4.11 -2.77
CA SER A 69 -1.56 4.56 -1.70
C SER A 69 -1.76 3.40 -0.73
N CYS A 70 -1.54 3.62 0.56
CA CYS A 70 -1.61 2.54 1.53
C CYS A 70 -2.18 2.99 2.87
N THR A 71 -2.60 2.02 3.69
CA THR A 71 -2.89 2.24 5.11
C THR A 71 -1.60 2.59 5.86
N GLY A 72 -1.73 3.23 7.02
CA GLY A 72 -0.61 3.47 7.90
C GLY A 72 0.06 2.17 8.39
N ALA A 73 -0.75 1.12 8.62
CA ALA A 73 -0.27 -0.22 8.95
C ALA A 73 0.71 -0.76 7.90
N ASN A 74 0.34 -0.69 6.61
CA ASN A 74 1.25 -1.13 5.53
C ASN A 74 2.57 -0.36 5.51
N LEU A 75 2.52 0.94 5.82
CA LEU A 75 3.71 1.79 5.83
C LEU A 75 4.71 1.38 6.92
N GLU A 76 4.21 1.07 8.12
CA GLU A 76 5.07 0.76 9.29
C GLU A 76 5.46 -0.71 9.38
N GLU A 77 4.55 -1.64 9.03
CA GLU A 77 4.75 -3.07 9.24
C GLU A 77 5.80 -3.70 8.30
N ASP A 78 6.01 -3.15 7.11
CA ASP A 78 7.11 -3.58 6.25
C ASP A 78 8.49 -3.29 6.91
N ILE A 79 8.62 -2.11 7.53
CA ILE A 79 9.86 -1.75 8.26
C ILE A 79 9.97 -2.56 9.55
N MET A 80 8.85 -2.84 10.23
CA MET A 80 8.84 -3.70 11.42
C MET A 80 9.32 -5.11 11.07
N ASN A 81 8.83 -5.68 9.95
CA ASN A 81 9.30 -6.97 9.48
C ASN A 81 10.81 -6.95 9.15
N LEU A 82 11.29 -5.88 8.52
CA LEU A 82 12.71 -5.72 8.19
C LEU A 82 13.63 -5.78 9.41
N VAL A 83 13.19 -5.25 10.58
CA VAL A 83 14.01 -5.09 11.78
C VAL A 83 13.70 -6.04 12.93
N ALA A 84 12.66 -6.87 12.82
CA ALA A 84 12.18 -7.72 13.92
C ALA A 84 11.69 -9.10 13.45
N HIS A 85 11.97 -9.50 12.22
CA HIS A 85 11.45 -10.72 11.58
C HIS A 85 11.65 -11.98 12.42
N ASN A 86 12.83 -12.14 13.03
CA ASN A 86 13.17 -13.33 13.81
C ASN A 86 12.40 -13.43 15.13
N SER A 87 11.81 -12.31 15.58
CA SER A 87 10.99 -12.24 16.79
C SER A 87 9.49 -12.36 16.49
N TYR A 88 9.10 -12.41 15.23
CA TYR A 88 7.71 -12.67 14.83
C TYR A 88 7.32 -14.10 15.20
N LYS A 89 6.05 -14.28 15.57
CA LYS A 89 5.52 -15.59 15.96
C LYS A 89 4.27 -15.90 15.13
N ARG A 90 4.28 -17.07 14.48
CA ARG A 90 3.11 -17.54 13.77
C ARG A 90 2.21 -18.39 14.68
N VAL A 91 0.89 -18.16 14.62
CA VAL A 91 -0.15 -18.88 15.36
C VAL A 91 -1.12 -19.52 14.34
N PRO A 92 -0.85 -20.75 13.84
CA PRO A 92 -1.64 -21.35 12.77
C PRO A 92 -3.12 -21.56 13.10
N ASN A 93 -3.45 -21.80 14.38
CA ASN A 93 -4.81 -22.00 14.88
C ASN A 93 -5.47 -20.72 15.39
N TYR A 94 -5.09 -19.56 14.87
CA TYR A 94 -5.51 -18.26 15.35
C TYR A 94 -7.04 -18.04 15.42
N ARG A 95 -7.82 -18.80 14.61
CA ARG A 95 -9.29 -18.71 14.62
C ARG A 95 -9.93 -19.34 15.87
N ASP A 96 -9.21 -20.26 16.51
CA ASP A 96 -9.70 -21.03 17.65
C ASP A 96 -9.10 -20.56 18.98
N LEU A 97 -8.34 -19.46 19.00
CA LEU A 97 -7.79 -18.88 20.22
C LEU A 97 -8.91 -18.45 21.15
N SER A 98 -8.81 -18.88 22.40
CA SER A 98 -9.68 -18.41 23.48
C SER A 98 -9.35 -16.96 23.88
N PRO A 99 -10.28 -16.23 24.51
CA PRO A 99 -9.96 -14.90 25.06
C PRO A 99 -8.78 -14.87 26.02
N GLN A 100 -8.52 -15.95 26.75
CA GLN A 100 -7.38 -16.04 27.65
C GLN A 100 -6.05 -16.16 26.87
N GLU A 101 -6.02 -16.97 25.81
CA GLU A 101 -4.81 -17.08 24.96
C GLU A 101 -4.50 -15.75 24.24
N GLU A 102 -5.52 -14.99 23.83
CA GLU A 102 -5.32 -13.63 23.28
C GLU A 102 -4.76 -12.68 24.35
N TRP A 103 -5.27 -12.76 25.58
CA TRP A 103 -4.75 -11.99 26.69
C TRP A 103 -3.30 -12.36 27.02
N ASP A 104 -2.96 -13.65 26.98
CA ASP A 104 -1.60 -14.13 27.20
C ASP A 104 -0.62 -13.62 26.14
N LEU A 105 -1.06 -13.45 24.89
CA LEU A 105 -0.25 -12.78 23.85
C LEU A 105 0.04 -11.33 24.23
N LEU A 106 -0.95 -10.58 24.69
CA LEU A 106 -0.79 -9.20 25.14
C LEU A 106 0.20 -9.11 26.32
N GLU A 107 0.03 -9.94 27.35
CA GLU A 107 0.92 -9.99 28.52
C GLU A 107 2.38 -10.36 28.13
N ASN A 108 2.55 -11.10 27.04
CA ASN A 108 3.85 -11.44 26.48
C ASN A 108 4.35 -10.43 25.43
N HIS A 109 3.74 -9.25 25.36
CA HIS A 109 4.13 -8.14 24.48
C HIS A 109 4.07 -8.48 22.98
N TYR A 110 3.02 -9.19 22.55
CA TYR A 110 2.73 -9.45 21.17
C TYR A 110 1.43 -8.80 20.73
N ASN A 111 1.44 -8.23 19.52
CA ASN A 111 0.25 -7.71 18.84
C ASN A 111 -0.06 -8.62 17.65
N ARG A 112 -1.25 -9.24 17.66
CA ARG A 112 -1.61 -10.23 16.64
C ARG A 112 -2.38 -9.62 15.47
N VAL A 113 -1.90 -9.89 14.26
CA VAL A 113 -2.59 -9.63 12.99
C VAL A 113 -2.82 -10.98 12.30
N THR A 114 -4.05 -11.46 12.26
CA THR A 114 -4.44 -12.77 11.71
C THR A 114 -3.66 -13.93 12.38
N ASP A 115 -2.78 -14.61 11.67
CA ASP A 115 -1.95 -15.70 12.22
C ASP A 115 -0.54 -15.25 12.66
N THR A 116 -0.26 -13.96 12.56
CA THR A 116 1.07 -13.40 12.78
C THR A 116 1.08 -12.48 13.99
N CYS A 117 1.98 -12.74 14.92
CA CYS A 117 2.19 -11.90 16.10
C CYS A 117 3.46 -11.07 15.93
N ILE A 118 3.31 -9.75 16.05
CA ILE A 118 4.37 -8.75 15.93
C ILE A 118 4.86 -8.42 17.34
N PRO A 119 6.18 -8.48 17.64
CA PRO A 119 6.71 -8.17 18.94
C PRO A 119 6.67 -6.66 19.21
N GLU A 120 6.26 -6.27 20.42
CA GLU A 120 6.13 -4.87 20.81
C GLU A 120 7.48 -4.14 20.83
N GLU A 121 8.48 -4.70 21.51
CA GLU A 121 9.75 -4.01 21.74
C GLU A 121 10.63 -3.95 20.48
N GLU A 122 10.80 -5.08 19.82
CA GLU A 122 11.70 -5.21 18.66
C GLU A 122 11.14 -4.51 17.41
N ALA A 123 9.81 -4.38 17.30
CA ALA A 123 9.15 -3.73 16.17
C ALA A 123 8.69 -2.30 16.54
N PHE A 124 7.60 -2.18 17.29
CA PHE A 124 6.95 -0.89 17.53
C PHE A 124 7.84 0.09 18.30
N ARG A 125 8.42 -0.31 19.43
CA ARG A 125 9.22 0.58 20.26
C ARG A 125 10.54 0.94 19.59
N ARG A 126 11.12 0.03 18.83
CA ARG A 126 12.30 0.32 18.01
C ARG A 126 12.04 1.41 16.99
N LEU A 127 10.97 1.31 16.20
CA LEU A 127 10.60 2.36 15.25
C LEU A 127 10.26 3.67 15.95
N GLN A 128 9.46 3.61 17.01
CA GLN A 128 9.09 4.77 17.82
C GLN A 128 10.32 5.57 18.27
N SER A 129 11.35 4.89 18.81
CA SER A 129 12.54 5.57 19.34
C SER A 129 13.27 6.37 18.27
N HIS A 130 13.43 5.83 17.07
CA HIS A 130 14.09 6.51 15.96
C HIS A 130 13.22 7.61 15.33
N LEU A 131 11.92 7.37 15.21
CA LEU A 131 10.99 8.37 14.69
C LEU A 131 10.84 9.55 15.64
N TYR A 132 10.91 9.34 16.95
CA TYR A 132 10.87 10.41 17.93
C TYR A 132 11.92 11.48 17.66
N ASP A 133 13.17 11.09 17.42
CA ASP A 133 14.27 12.03 17.15
C ASP A 133 14.03 12.80 15.84
N ILE A 134 13.49 12.14 14.81
CA ILE A 134 13.20 12.75 13.51
C ILE A 134 12.03 13.74 13.64
N TRP A 135 10.95 13.35 14.33
CA TRP A 135 9.80 14.23 14.59
C TRP A 135 10.20 15.43 15.43
N ASN A 136 11.02 15.23 16.48
CA ASN A 136 11.50 16.30 17.35
C ASN A 136 12.37 17.30 16.57
N ASN A 137 13.24 16.82 15.69
CA ASN A 137 14.05 17.68 14.83
C ASN A 137 13.18 18.52 13.89
N ALA A 138 12.19 17.91 13.21
CA ALA A 138 11.27 18.63 12.35
C ALA A 138 10.42 19.65 13.14
N ASN A 139 9.85 19.22 14.27
CA ASN A 139 9.04 20.09 15.13
C ASN A 139 9.82 21.31 15.64
N SER A 140 11.07 21.12 16.06
CA SER A 140 11.93 22.20 16.58
C SER A 140 12.29 23.24 15.50
N LYS A 141 12.40 22.81 14.24
CA LYS A 141 12.69 23.65 13.08
C LYS A 141 11.44 24.26 12.45
N GLY A 142 10.25 23.81 12.85
CA GLY A 142 8.99 24.18 12.22
C GLY A 142 8.81 23.57 10.82
N GLU A 143 9.54 22.49 10.51
CA GLU A 143 9.43 21.74 9.27
C GLU A 143 8.23 20.81 9.32
N ARG A 144 7.67 20.49 8.14
CA ARG A 144 6.46 19.71 8.01
C ARG A 144 6.63 18.69 6.89
N TYR A 145 6.33 17.44 7.20
CA TYR A 145 6.48 16.34 6.24
C TYR A 145 5.24 15.44 6.24
N PHE A 146 5.06 14.70 5.16
CA PHE A 146 4.08 13.61 5.10
C PHE A 146 4.57 12.40 5.91
N PRO A 147 3.66 11.52 6.36
CA PRO A 147 4.02 10.32 7.11
C PRO A 147 5.13 9.48 6.46
N HIS A 148 5.02 9.21 5.17
CA HIS A 148 6.02 8.42 4.44
C HIS A 148 7.39 9.12 4.33
N GLU A 149 7.43 10.45 4.30
CA GLU A 149 8.68 11.20 4.23
C GLU A 149 9.49 11.04 5.52
N PHE A 150 8.82 10.92 6.68
CA PHE A 150 9.49 10.59 7.95
C PHE A 150 10.06 9.18 7.95
N MET A 151 9.32 8.20 7.40
CA MET A 151 9.83 6.83 7.22
C MET A 151 11.04 6.80 6.29
N TYR A 152 11.02 7.55 5.20
CA TYR A 152 12.16 7.68 4.29
C TYR A 152 13.39 8.32 4.97
N GLN A 153 13.19 9.35 5.78
CA GLN A 153 14.28 9.92 6.55
C GLN A 153 14.91 8.89 7.47
N MET A 154 14.12 8.06 8.16
CA MET A 154 14.60 7.00 9.04
C MET A 154 15.39 5.94 8.25
N ILE A 155 14.87 5.44 7.15
CA ILE A 155 15.54 4.44 6.29
C ILE A 155 16.83 5.00 5.73
N ASN A 156 16.79 6.20 5.13
CA ASN A 156 17.93 6.83 4.46
C ASN A 156 19.04 7.27 5.42
N SER A 157 18.72 7.55 6.68
CA SER A 157 19.73 7.83 7.71
C SER A 157 20.63 6.63 8.02
N GLY A 158 20.14 5.42 7.73
CA GLY A 158 20.84 4.17 7.97
C GLY A 158 20.83 3.71 9.43
N VAL A 159 20.12 4.38 10.34
CA VAL A 159 20.06 4.03 11.78
C VAL A 159 19.48 2.64 12.02
N LEU A 160 18.64 2.15 11.11
CA LEU A 160 18.02 0.83 11.20
C LEU A 160 18.92 -0.31 10.69
N LYS A 161 19.98 -0.04 9.92
CA LYS A 161 20.79 -1.09 9.26
C LYS A 161 21.35 -2.14 10.21
N GLN A 162 21.69 -1.75 11.43
CA GLN A 162 22.20 -2.66 12.46
C GLN A 162 21.15 -3.66 12.98
N TYR A 163 19.87 -3.40 12.69
CA TYR A 163 18.75 -4.24 13.13
C TYR A 163 18.13 -5.05 11.99
N TYR A 164 18.65 -4.96 10.77
CA TYR A 164 18.08 -5.72 9.65
C TYR A 164 18.22 -7.22 9.89
N GLU A 165 17.10 -7.92 9.85
CA GLU A 165 16.98 -9.35 10.07
C GLU A 165 16.60 -10.11 8.79
N ILE A 166 16.10 -9.39 7.76
CA ILE A 166 15.89 -9.91 6.40
C ILE A 166 16.71 -9.10 5.39
N ASP A 167 16.83 -9.60 4.17
CA ASP A 167 17.48 -8.84 3.10
C ASP A 167 16.67 -7.55 2.82
N PRO A 168 17.27 -6.37 2.88
CA PRO A 168 16.59 -5.12 2.56
C PRO A 168 16.03 -5.08 1.13
N LYS A 169 16.45 -5.98 0.25
CA LYS A 169 15.84 -6.15 -1.07
C LYS A 169 14.41 -6.65 -1.01
N ASP A 170 14.04 -7.35 0.05
CA ASP A 170 12.69 -7.88 0.28
C ASP A 170 11.72 -6.85 0.88
N SER A 171 12.19 -5.67 1.26
CA SER A 171 11.37 -4.57 1.79
C SER A 171 10.93 -3.63 0.68
N TRP A 172 9.61 -3.46 0.52
CA TRP A 172 9.07 -2.50 -0.43
C TRP A 172 9.28 -1.04 0.03
N MET A 173 9.32 -0.79 1.33
CA MET A 173 9.61 0.54 1.86
C MET A 173 11.05 0.97 1.59
N VAL A 174 12.01 0.02 1.65
CA VAL A 174 13.39 0.30 1.23
C VAL A 174 13.44 0.59 -0.27
N ALA A 175 12.80 -0.23 -1.10
CA ALA A 175 12.73 0.00 -2.55
C ALA A 175 12.08 1.35 -2.89
N ALA A 176 11.01 1.71 -2.18
CA ALA A 176 10.33 2.99 -2.34
C ALA A 176 11.21 4.17 -1.93
N ALA A 177 11.97 4.06 -0.82
CA ALA A 177 12.92 5.08 -0.38
C ALA A 177 14.08 5.25 -1.37
N GLU A 178 14.63 4.15 -1.91
CA GLU A 178 15.67 4.16 -2.95
C GLU A 178 15.24 4.94 -4.21
N LYS A 179 13.97 4.80 -4.60
CA LYS A 179 13.38 5.46 -5.78
C LYS A 179 12.77 6.82 -5.46
N ASN A 180 12.72 7.22 -4.21
CA ASN A 180 11.90 8.36 -3.74
C ASN A 180 10.47 8.30 -4.31
N LEU A 181 9.88 7.09 -4.27
CA LEU A 181 8.56 6.80 -4.84
C LEU A 181 7.49 7.62 -4.10
N PRO A 182 6.57 8.29 -4.79
CA PRO A 182 5.45 8.95 -4.14
C PRO A 182 4.57 7.96 -3.37
N ILE A 183 4.26 8.27 -2.12
CA ILE A 183 3.31 7.49 -1.31
C ILE A 183 2.24 8.42 -0.73
N VAL A 184 0.99 7.97 -0.79
CA VAL A 184 -0.16 8.61 -0.14
C VAL A 184 -0.66 7.70 0.98
N VAL A 185 -0.79 8.24 2.18
CA VAL A 185 -1.23 7.48 3.37
C VAL A 185 -2.47 8.14 3.98
N PRO A 186 -3.65 7.94 3.39
CA PRO A 186 -4.87 8.52 3.91
C PRO A 186 -5.24 7.87 5.25
N GLY A 187 -5.65 8.69 6.22
CA GLY A 187 -5.99 8.19 7.54
C GLY A 187 -4.80 7.58 8.28
N TRP A 188 -3.61 8.15 8.13
CA TRP A 188 -2.42 7.69 8.84
C TRP A 188 -2.60 7.60 10.36
N GLU A 189 -3.51 8.37 10.89
CA GLU A 189 -3.90 8.36 12.31
C GLU A 189 -4.45 6.99 12.76
N ASP A 190 -4.94 6.17 11.82
CA ASP A 190 -5.32 4.77 12.03
C ASP A 190 -4.09 3.85 11.83
N SER A 191 -3.04 4.09 12.61
CA SER A 191 -1.84 3.26 12.68
C SER A 191 -1.18 3.40 14.05
N THR A 192 -0.29 2.48 14.39
CA THR A 192 0.40 2.52 15.69
C THR A 192 1.31 3.75 15.80
N MET A 193 2.10 4.03 14.77
CA MET A 193 2.96 5.22 14.78
C MET A 193 2.16 6.52 14.76
N GLY A 194 1.00 6.54 14.08
CA GLY A 194 0.05 7.65 14.11
C GLY A 194 -0.49 7.91 15.51
N ASN A 195 -0.91 6.87 16.22
CA ASN A 195 -1.38 6.94 17.60
C ASN A 195 -0.27 7.39 18.55
N ILE A 196 0.94 6.89 18.38
CA ILE A 196 2.12 7.29 19.17
C ILE A 196 2.41 8.78 18.94
N PHE A 197 2.44 9.25 17.71
CA PHE A 197 2.61 10.68 17.41
C PHE A 197 1.53 11.55 18.06
N ALA A 198 0.26 11.13 17.98
CA ALA A 198 -0.84 11.80 18.65
C ALA A 198 -0.65 11.87 20.17
N SER A 199 -0.13 10.80 20.81
CA SER A 199 0.16 10.79 22.23
C SER A 199 1.21 11.84 22.64
N TYR A 200 2.23 12.03 21.82
CA TYR A 200 3.24 13.08 22.04
C TYR A 200 2.64 14.49 21.85
N CYS A 201 1.73 14.67 20.92
CA CYS A 201 1.01 15.93 20.75
C CYS A 201 0.14 16.23 21.99
N ILE A 202 -0.55 15.24 22.55
CA ILE A 202 -1.36 15.39 23.78
C ILE A 202 -0.48 15.78 24.97
N LYS A 203 0.74 15.22 25.07
CA LYS A 203 1.72 15.57 26.10
C LYS A 203 2.36 16.95 25.89
N GLY A 204 2.10 17.61 24.75
CA GLY A 204 2.67 18.91 24.41
C GLY A 204 4.11 18.86 23.89
N GLU A 205 4.62 17.70 23.56
CA GLU A 205 5.99 17.50 23.04
C GLU A 205 6.09 17.91 21.56
N PHE A 206 5.06 17.59 20.75
CA PHE A 206 5.02 17.94 19.35
C PHE A 206 3.76 18.76 18.99
N LYS A 207 3.87 19.52 17.92
CA LYS A 207 2.73 20.20 17.30
C LYS A 207 2.07 19.24 16.31
N PRO A 208 0.73 19.08 16.31
CA PRO A 208 0.05 18.25 15.29
C PRO A 208 0.39 18.67 13.86
N THR A 209 0.65 19.95 13.64
CA THR A 209 1.02 20.51 12.33
C THR A 209 2.40 20.08 11.82
N THR A 210 3.24 19.44 12.62
CA THR A 210 4.50 18.86 12.15
C THR A 210 4.24 17.76 11.13
N MET A 211 3.13 17.02 11.30
CA MET A 211 2.63 16.08 10.31
C MET A 211 1.72 16.78 9.31
N LYS A 212 1.95 16.58 8.00
CA LYS A 212 1.03 17.03 6.96
C LYS A 212 -0.23 16.16 6.97
N SER A 213 -1.37 16.79 6.71
CA SER A 213 -2.70 16.17 6.81
C SER A 213 -3.12 15.42 5.54
N GLY A 214 -4.22 14.64 5.64
CA GLY A 214 -4.86 14.01 4.50
C GLY A 214 -5.34 15.02 3.45
N ILE A 215 -5.80 16.21 3.84
CA ILE A 215 -6.17 17.27 2.90
C ILE A 215 -4.94 17.72 2.08
N GLU A 216 -3.77 17.84 2.71
CA GLU A 216 -2.54 18.21 2.00
C GLU A 216 -2.08 17.09 1.06
N TYR A 217 -2.33 15.82 1.39
CA TYR A 217 -2.14 14.71 0.45
C TYR A 217 -3.03 14.85 -0.79
N MET A 218 -4.32 15.19 -0.61
CA MET A 218 -5.23 15.38 -1.74
C MET A 218 -4.80 16.58 -2.60
N MET A 219 -4.37 17.69 -1.98
CA MET A 219 -3.83 18.86 -2.70
C MET A 219 -2.56 18.48 -3.49
N TRP A 220 -1.67 17.72 -2.89
CA TRP A 220 -0.47 17.22 -3.55
C TRP A 220 -0.82 16.30 -4.73
N LEU A 221 -1.76 15.38 -4.53
CA LEU A 221 -2.20 14.44 -5.56
C LEU A 221 -2.89 15.15 -6.72
N ALA A 222 -3.66 16.20 -6.44
CA ALA A 222 -4.29 17.06 -7.44
C ALA A 222 -3.28 17.79 -8.33
N ASP A 223 -2.16 18.23 -7.78
CA ASP A 223 -1.05 18.80 -8.55
C ASP A 223 -0.24 17.73 -9.30
N TRP A 224 -0.04 16.57 -8.69
CA TRP A 224 0.76 15.48 -9.25
C TRP A 224 0.06 14.73 -10.39
N TYR A 225 -1.25 14.48 -10.27
CA TYR A 225 -2.00 13.63 -11.21
C TYR A 225 -1.97 14.15 -12.66
N PRO A 226 -2.32 15.41 -12.96
CA PRO A 226 -2.29 15.94 -14.32
C PRO A 226 -0.89 15.88 -14.95
N LYS A 227 0.16 16.10 -14.17
CA LYS A 227 1.55 16.08 -14.62
C LYS A 227 2.04 14.66 -14.98
N ASN A 228 1.38 13.63 -14.45
CA ASN A 228 1.80 12.23 -14.59
C ASN A 228 0.82 11.37 -15.41
N SER A 229 -0.31 11.90 -15.82
CA SER A 229 -1.34 11.19 -16.57
C SER A 229 -1.28 11.43 -18.10
N SER A 230 -0.15 11.89 -18.62
CA SER A 230 0.07 12.02 -20.07
C SER A 230 0.27 10.64 -20.74
N GLY A 231 0.14 10.60 -22.07
CA GLY A 231 0.28 9.37 -22.85
C GLY A 231 -0.87 8.41 -22.62
N LYS A 232 -0.60 7.17 -22.22
CA LYS A 232 -1.62 6.17 -21.87
C LYS A 232 -2.36 6.50 -20.57
N GLY A 233 -1.87 7.44 -19.78
CA GLY A 233 -2.46 7.85 -18.51
C GLY A 233 -2.01 7.03 -17.31
N LEU A 234 -2.78 7.16 -16.23
CA LEU A 234 -2.55 6.44 -14.98
C LEU A 234 -3.51 5.26 -14.83
N GLY A 235 -2.98 4.09 -14.56
CA GLY A 235 -3.72 2.92 -14.15
C GLY A 235 -3.87 2.86 -12.62
N PHE A 236 -4.89 2.14 -12.17
CA PHE A 236 -5.22 1.94 -10.76
C PHE A 236 -5.32 0.44 -10.46
N PHE A 237 -4.36 -0.10 -9.72
CA PHE A 237 -4.35 -1.49 -9.28
C PHE A 237 -4.65 -1.56 -7.79
N GLN A 238 -5.85 -2.06 -7.46
CA GLN A 238 -6.39 -2.03 -6.11
C GLN A 238 -6.26 -3.38 -5.42
N VAL A 239 -5.47 -3.43 -4.36
CA VAL A 239 -5.32 -4.59 -3.47
C VAL A 239 -6.17 -4.37 -2.22
N GLY A 240 -7.28 -5.08 -2.13
CA GLY A 240 -8.32 -4.83 -1.12
C GLY A 240 -9.19 -3.63 -1.48
N GLY A 241 -9.59 -2.83 -0.50
CA GLY A 241 -10.48 -1.69 -0.70
C GLY A 241 -10.25 -0.59 0.35
N GLY A 242 -11.34 -0.10 0.93
CA GLY A 242 -11.30 0.91 1.99
C GLY A 242 -10.64 2.23 1.56
N ILE A 243 -10.16 2.99 2.56
CA ILE A 243 -9.63 4.34 2.36
C ILE A 243 -8.37 4.38 1.46
N ALA A 244 -7.54 3.33 1.50
CA ALA A 244 -6.33 3.25 0.67
C ALA A 244 -6.66 3.28 -0.84
N GLY A 245 -7.80 2.71 -1.24
CA GLY A 245 -8.29 2.75 -2.62
C GLY A 245 -9.17 3.95 -2.90
N ASP A 246 -10.14 4.23 -2.03
CA ASP A 246 -11.17 5.26 -2.30
C ASP A 246 -10.59 6.69 -2.27
N PHE A 247 -9.64 6.96 -1.39
CA PHE A 247 -9.05 8.29 -1.28
C PHE A 247 -8.34 8.73 -2.58
N PRO A 248 -7.34 8.01 -3.10
CA PRO A 248 -6.61 8.49 -4.28
C PRO A 248 -7.45 8.46 -5.56
N ILE A 249 -8.38 7.51 -5.72
CA ILE A 249 -9.19 7.41 -6.93
C ILE A 249 -10.10 8.64 -7.08
N CYS A 250 -10.46 9.30 -5.99
CA CYS A 250 -11.31 10.49 -5.95
C CYS A 250 -10.62 11.76 -6.47
N VAL A 251 -9.31 11.74 -6.73
CA VAL A 251 -8.64 12.93 -7.30
C VAL A 251 -9.23 13.32 -8.64
N VAL A 252 -9.59 12.34 -9.49
CA VAL A 252 -10.12 12.63 -10.84
C VAL A 252 -11.48 13.32 -10.79
N PRO A 253 -12.51 12.79 -10.11
CA PRO A 253 -13.77 13.53 -9.98
C PRO A 253 -13.61 14.91 -9.34
N MET A 254 -12.73 15.07 -8.35
CA MET A 254 -12.45 16.37 -7.74
C MET A 254 -11.87 17.36 -8.77
N LEU A 255 -10.87 16.93 -9.55
CA LEU A 255 -10.29 17.78 -10.60
C LEU A 255 -11.33 18.15 -11.67
N TYR A 256 -12.14 17.18 -12.10
CA TYR A 256 -13.11 17.36 -13.15
C TYR A 256 -14.36 18.15 -12.71
N GLN A 257 -14.94 17.81 -11.56
CA GLN A 257 -16.22 18.35 -11.09
C GLN A 257 -16.04 19.60 -10.22
N ASP A 258 -15.10 19.58 -9.27
CA ASP A 258 -14.96 20.65 -8.30
C ASP A 258 -13.96 21.72 -8.73
N MET A 259 -12.95 21.35 -9.54
CA MET A 259 -11.95 22.29 -10.09
C MET A 259 -12.20 22.63 -11.56
N GLU A 260 -13.24 22.07 -12.19
CA GLU A 260 -13.63 22.31 -13.59
C GLU A 260 -12.51 22.06 -14.62
N MET A 261 -11.59 21.12 -14.32
CA MET A 261 -10.46 20.77 -15.19
C MET A 261 -10.87 19.65 -16.16
N HIS A 262 -11.55 20.00 -17.25
CA HIS A 262 -12.16 19.02 -18.18
C HIS A 262 -11.16 18.28 -19.08
N ASP A 263 -9.91 18.72 -19.16
CA ASP A 263 -8.84 18.07 -19.94
C ASP A 263 -8.07 17.00 -19.15
N VAL A 264 -8.44 16.75 -17.88
CA VAL A 264 -7.80 15.72 -17.06
C VAL A 264 -8.33 14.34 -17.46
N PRO A 265 -7.46 13.38 -17.81
CA PRO A 265 -7.90 12.05 -18.20
C PRO A 265 -8.43 11.26 -17.00
N PHE A 266 -9.41 10.37 -17.26
CA PHE A 266 -9.84 9.37 -16.28
C PHE A 266 -8.72 8.33 -16.03
N TRP A 267 -8.88 7.54 -14.97
CA TRP A 267 -8.00 6.39 -14.74
C TRP A 267 -8.11 5.44 -15.95
N SER A 268 -6.99 5.08 -16.54
CA SER A 268 -6.91 4.42 -17.85
C SER A 268 -6.75 2.89 -17.79
N TYR A 269 -6.63 2.33 -16.59
CA TYR A 269 -6.69 0.91 -16.26
C TYR A 269 -7.25 0.79 -14.85
N PHE A 270 -8.04 -0.24 -14.58
CA PHE A 270 -8.53 -0.52 -13.24
C PHE A 270 -8.55 -2.03 -12.97
N CYS A 271 -7.93 -2.45 -11.89
CA CYS A 271 -8.04 -3.80 -11.35
C CYS A 271 -8.45 -3.74 -9.88
N GLN A 272 -9.40 -4.57 -9.48
CA GLN A 272 -9.82 -4.74 -8.10
C GLN A 272 -9.62 -6.18 -7.67
N ILE A 273 -8.82 -6.37 -6.62
CA ILE A 273 -8.63 -7.66 -5.94
C ILE A 273 -9.31 -7.55 -4.58
N SER A 274 -10.31 -8.36 -4.32
CA SER A 274 -11.06 -8.34 -3.06
C SER A 274 -11.82 -9.64 -2.89
N ASP A 275 -11.91 -10.14 -1.67
CA ASP A 275 -12.78 -11.24 -1.25
C ASP A 275 -14.14 -10.74 -0.72
N SER A 276 -14.39 -9.42 -0.74
CA SER A 276 -15.64 -8.81 -0.31
C SER A 276 -16.77 -9.13 -1.27
N THR A 277 -17.89 -9.58 -0.73
CA THR A 277 -19.13 -9.75 -1.50
C THR A 277 -19.70 -8.40 -1.93
N THR A 278 -20.62 -8.40 -2.92
CA THR A 278 -21.36 -7.21 -3.35
C THR A 278 -21.88 -6.46 -2.14
N SER A 279 -21.59 -5.17 -2.07
CA SER A 279 -21.66 -4.41 -0.85
C SER A 279 -23.05 -3.84 -0.54
N TYR A 280 -23.23 -3.58 0.72
CA TYR A 280 -24.29 -2.71 1.25
C TYR A 280 -23.75 -1.28 1.44
N GLY A 281 -23.09 -0.72 0.40
CA GLY A 281 -22.47 0.60 0.45
C GLY A 281 -20.94 0.60 0.69
N SER A 282 -20.32 -0.58 0.85
CA SER A 282 -18.86 -0.68 1.01
C SER A 282 -18.13 -0.47 -0.32
N TYR A 283 -17.11 0.37 -0.32
CA TYR A 283 -16.24 0.58 -1.47
C TYR A 283 -15.55 -0.72 -1.95
N SER A 284 -15.17 -1.59 -1.02
CA SER A 284 -14.49 -2.87 -1.31
C SER A 284 -15.33 -3.86 -2.11
N GLY A 285 -16.67 -3.84 -1.95
CA GLY A 285 -17.60 -4.69 -2.68
C GLY A 285 -18.28 -4.02 -3.89
N ALA A 286 -17.98 -2.74 -4.17
CA ALA A 286 -18.55 -2.01 -5.29
C ALA A 286 -17.94 -2.47 -6.61
N VAL A 287 -18.77 -2.81 -7.59
CA VAL A 287 -18.29 -3.23 -8.92
C VAL A 287 -17.62 -2.07 -9.67
N PRO A 288 -16.61 -2.33 -10.52
CA PRO A 288 -15.89 -1.26 -11.22
C PRO A 288 -16.75 -0.32 -12.06
N ASN A 289 -17.82 -0.81 -12.68
CA ASN A 289 -18.72 0.03 -13.46
C ASN A 289 -19.44 1.11 -12.63
N GLU A 290 -19.65 0.90 -11.35
CA GLU A 290 -20.19 1.93 -10.45
C GLU A 290 -19.30 3.17 -10.40
N LYS A 291 -17.99 3.00 -10.55
CA LYS A 291 -17.00 4.08 -10.55
C LYS A 291 -17.13 5.04 -11.74
N ILE A 292 -17.83 4.62 -12.81
CA ILE A 292 -18.14 5.47 -13.98
C ILE A 292 -19.11 6.57 -13.57
N THR A 293 -20.13 6.26 -12.77
CA THR A 293 -21.12 7.24 -12.32
C THR A 293 -20.52 8.32 -11.41
N TRP A 294 -19.39 8.03 -10.79
CA TRP A 294 -18.62 8.95 -9.95
C TRP A 294 -17.57 9.76 -10.73
N GLY A 295 -17.45 9.57 -12.05
CA GLY A 295 -16.42 10.23 -12.84
C GLY A 295 -14.98 9.78 -12.50
N LYS A 296 -14.81 8.53 -12.05
CA LYS A 296 -13.50 7.94 -11.74
C LYS A 296 -12.93 7.21 -12.96
N LEU A 297 -13.76 6.46 -13.67
CA LEU A 297 -13.40 5.64 -14.84
C LEU A 297 -14.22 6.06 -16.08
N ASP A 298 -13.62 5.89 -17.26
CA ASP A 298 -14.32 5.98 -18.53
C ASP A 298 -15.05 4.67 -18.88
N ILE A 299 -16.01 4.75 -19.80
CA ILE A 299 -16.73 3.56 -20.31
C ILE A 299 -15.80 2.56 -21.00
N HIS A 300 -14.71 3.04 -21.61
CA HIS A 300 -13.71 2.25 -22.32
C HIS A 300 -12.51 1.84 -21.45
N THR A 301 -12.41 2.32 -20.21
CA THR A 301 -11.33 1.90 -19.31
C THR A 301 -11.33 0.38 -19.15
N PRO A 302 -10.22 -0.34 -19.44
CA PRO A 302 -10.09 -1.76 -19.10
C PRO A 302 -10.30 -1.97 -17.60
N LYS A 303 -11.22 -2.87 -17.24
CA LYS A 303 -11.63 -3.12 -15.85
C LYS A 303 -11.59 -4.60 -15.55
N PHE A 304 -10.89 -4.96 -14.49
CA PHE A 304 -10.69 -6.34 -14.05
C PHE A 304 -11.13 -6.50 -12.59
N ILE A 305 -11.75 -7.64 -12.29
CA ILE A 305 -12.12 -8.05 -10.94
C ILE A 305 -11.51 -9.42 -10.70
N VAL A 306 -10.76 -9.56 -9.61
CA VAL A 306 -10.28 -10.84 -9.09
C VAL A 306 -10.88 -11.03 -7.71
N GLU A 307 -11.91 -11.88 -7.60
CA GLU A 307 -12.59 -12.18 -6.33
C GLU A 307 -11.78 -13.25 -5.58
N SER A 308 -10.80 -12.81 -4.82
CA SER A 308 -9.90 -13.71 -4.09
C SER A 308 -9.16 -12.98 -2.97
N ASP A 309 -8.56 -13.75 -2.07
CA ASP A 309 -7.60 -13.27 -1.09
C ASP A 309 -6.36 -12.71 -1.80
N ALA A 310 -6.04 -11.47 -1.51
CA ALA A 310 -4.92 -10.75 -2.11
C ALA A 310 -3.57 -11.41 -1.79
N THR A 311 -3.40 -12.01 -0.61
CA THR A 311 -2.16 -12.67 -0.21
C THR A 311 -1.84 -13.90 -1.06
N ILE A 312 -2.85 -14.49 -1.71
CA ILE A 312 -2.70 -15.62 -2.61
C ILE A 312 -2.43 -15.16 -4.05
N VAL A 313 -3.20 -14.18 -4.55
CA VAL A 313 -3.20 -13.87 -5.98
C VAL A 313 -2.25 -12.74 -6.38
N VAL A 314 -1.97 -11.77 -5.50
CA VAL A 314 -1.09 -10.63 -5.84
C VAL A 314 0.34 -11.09 -6.15
N PRO A 315 0.97 -11.99 -5.37
CA PRO A 315 2.30 -12.52 -5.73
C PRO A 315 2.34 -13.19 -7.10
N LEU A 316 1.27 -13.88 -7.51
CA LEU A 316 1.18 -14.52 -8.82
C LEU A 316 1.06 -13.49 -9.95
N ILE A 317 0.26 -12.44 -9.77
CA ILE A 317 0.13 -11.34 -10.73
C ILE A 317 1.48 -10.62 -10.88
N PHE A 318 2.13 -10.29 -9.78
CA PHE A 318 3.43 -9.62 -9.82
C PHE A 318 4.52 -10.50 -10.44
N ALA A 319 4.53 -11.80 -10.11
CA ALA A 319 5.44 -12.75 -10.74
C ALA A 319 5.23 -12.82 -12.28
N TYR A 320 3.98 -12.75 -12.73
CA TYR A 320 3.65 -12.71 -14.16
C TYR A 320 4.18 -11.43 -14.82
N ILE A 321 3.97 -10.26 -14.22
CA ILE A 321 4.42 -8.95 -14.72
C ILE A 321 5.96 -8.84 -14.71
N LEU A 322 6.62 -9.51 -13.76
CA LEU A 322 8.08 -9.56 -13.65
C LEU A 322 8.70 -10.65 -14.54
N ASP A 323 7.88 -11.45 -15.19
CA ASP A 323 8.28 -12.59 -16.04
C ASP A 323 9.16 -13.64 -15.32
N LEU A 324 8.73 -14.03 -14.10
CA LEU A 324 9.41 -15.01 -13.25
C LEU A 324 9.04 -16.45 -13.63
#